data_13b5aabe65d687be0ccdb0010b28a5e6
#
_entry.id   13b5aabe65d687be0ccdb0010b28a5e6
#
_cell.length_a   1.000
_cell.length_b   1.000
_cell.length_c   1.000
_cell.angle_alpha   90.00
_cell.angle_beta   90.00
_cell.angle_gamma   90.00
#
_symmetry.space_group_name_H-M   'P 1'
#
loop_
_entity.id
_entity.type
_entity.pdbx_description
1 polymer ?
#
loop_
_entity_poly.entity_id
_entity_poly.type
_entity_poly.pdbx_seq_one_letter_code
_entity_poly.pdbx_strand_id
1 'polypeptide(L)'
;MEEIIVYLALGSNQGDRLEYLNQALKSFPPAVEVIEPSPVYETEPWGYEDQPDFLNQVVKAKTSLSPRELLDYLQGIEQDLGRKRTFRNAPRVIDLDILYYGDQVIDLECL
;
A
#
# COMPACT_ATOMS: atom_id res chain seq x y z
N MET A 1 21.32 -11.70 3.10
CA MET A 1 21.04 -10.48 2.34
C MET A 1 20.68 -9.37 3.32
N GLU A 2 21.07 -8.17 2.98
CA GLU A 2 20.83 -7.02 3.83
C GLU A 2 19.35 -6.63 3.80
N GLU A 3 18.78 -6.40 4.96
CA GLU A 3 17.42 -5.93 5.07
C GLU A 3 17.38 -4.41 5.21
N ILE A 4 16.42 -3.80 4.53
CA ILE A 4 16.24 -2.35 4.48
C ILE A 4 14.93 -2.02 5.18
N ILE A 5 14.93 -0.95 5.99
CA ILE A 5 13.69 -0.42 6.57
C ILE A 5 12.93 0.34 5.49
N VAL A 6 11.64 0.05 5.40
CA VAL A 6 10.75 0.70 4.43
C VAL A 6 9.51 1.22 5.16
N TYR A 7 8.91 2.26 4.61
CA TYR A 7 7.62 2.78 5.08
C TYR A 7 6.64 2.66 3.93
N LEU A 8 5.53 1.98 4.20
CA LEU A 8 4.52 1.68 3.20
C LEU A 8 3.20 2.32 3.60
N ALA A 9 2.52 2.91 2.62
CA ALA A 9 1.18 3.44 2.82
C ALA A 9 0.16 2.49 2.24
N LEU A 10 -0.91 2.23 2.99
CA LEU A 10 -2.04 1.41 2.57
C LEU A 10 -3.28 2.27 2.56
N GLY A 11 -4.13 2.11 1.56
CA GLY A 11 -5.39 2.82 1.47
C GLY A 11 -6.46 1.98 0.82
N SER A 12 -7.71 2.18 1.24
CA SER A 12 -8.87 1.51 0.64
C SER A 12 -10.08 2.43 0.76
N ASN A 13 -10.84 2.60 -0.31
CA ASN A 13 -12.09 3.37 -0.27
C ASN A 13 -13.24 2.65 -0.96
N GLN A 14 -13.14 1.34 -1.13
CA GLN A 14 -14.19 0.57 -1.79
C GLN A 14 -14.37 -0.77 -1.09
N GLY A 15 -15.63 -1.18 -0.91
CA GLY A 15 -15.95 -2.45 -0.25
C GLY A 15 -15.69 -2.39 1.25
N ASP A 16 -15.29 -3.50 1.82
CA ASP A 16 -14.93 -3.58 3.24
C ASP A 16 -13.50 -3.06 3.41
N ARG A 17 -13.38 -1.75 3.58
CA ARG A 17 -12.10 -1.04 3.61
C ARG A 17 -11.14 -1.60 4.65
N LEU A 18 -11.62 -1.82 5.87
CA LEU A 18 -10.77 -2.32 6.95
C LEU A 18 -10.28 -3.73 6.67
N GLU A 19 -11.16 -4.58 6.13
CA GLU A 19 -10.77 -5.96 5.77
C GLU A 19 -9.72 -5.97 4.68
N TYR A 20 -9.82 -5.09 3.68
CA TYR A 20 -8.79 -4.99 2.64
C TYR A 20 -7.45 -4.58 3.20
N LEU A 21 -7.42 -3.64 4.16
CA LEU A 21 -6.17 -3.28 4.83
C LEU A 21 -5.58 -4.48 5.57
N ASN A 22 -6.42 -5.22 6.30
CA ASN A 22 -5.97 -6.39 7.04
C ASN A 22 -5.46 -7.49 6.13
N GLN A 23 -6.12 -7.73 5.00
CA GLN A 23 -5.67 -8.73 4.03
C GLN A 23 -4.34 -8.34 3.38
N ALA A 24 -4.14 -7.04 3.10
CA ALA A 24 -2.87 -6.57 2.57
C ALA A 24 -1.73 -6.83 3.57
N LEU A 25 -1.96 -6.52 4.85
CA LEU A 25 -0.96 -6.77 5.89
C LEU A 25 -0.60 -8.26 5.97
N LYS A 26 -1.58 -9.13 5.87
CA LYS A 26 -1.36 -10.59 5.90
C LYS A 26 -0.61 -11.10 4.67
N SER A 27 -0.63 -10.35 3.59
CA SER A 27 0.03 -10.73 2.34
C SER A 27 1.51 -10.31 2.29
N PHE A 28 1.96 -9.47 3.20
CA PHE A 28 3.33 -8.99 3.20
C PHE A 28 4.38 -10.06 3.53
N PRO A 29 4.23 -10.89 4.61
CA PRO A 29 5.22 -11.92 4.89
C PRO A 29 5.24 -13.00 3.81
N PRO A 30 6.39 -13.65 3.55
CA PRO A 30 7.67 -13.44 4.23
C PRO A 30 8.57 -12.37 3.59
N ALA A 31 8.25 -11.89 2.40
CA ALA A 31 9.14 -10.98 1.67
C ALA A 31 9.24 -9.61 2.33
N VAL A 32 8.18 -9.18 3.03
CA VAL A 32 8.13 -7.92 3.75
C VAL A 32 7.68 -8.22 5.17
N GLU A 33 8.52 -7.89 6.14
CA GLU A 33 8.20 -8.10 7.55
C GLU A 33 7.71 -6.80 8.18
N VAL A 34 6.45 -6.77 8.62
CA VAL A 34 5.88 -5.61 9.28
C VAL A 34 6.47 -5.48 10.67
N ILE A 35 7.05 -4.33 10.98
CA ILE A 35 7.65 -4.03 12.28
C ILE A 35 6.62 -3.33 13.16
N GLU A 36 5.99 -2.28 12.61
CA GLU A 36 5.06 -1.47 13.39
C GLU A 36 4.02 -0.84 12.46
N PRO A 37 2.73 -1.19 12.61
CA PRO A 37 1.67 -0.50 11.88
C PRO A 37 1.23 0.75 12.63
N SER A 38 0.82 1.78 11.90
CA SER A 38 0.17 2.94 12.50
C SER A 38 -1.29 2.63 12.81
N PRO A 39 -1.97 3.46 13.60
CA PRO A 39 -3.43 3.42 13.65
C PRO A 39 -4.03 3.64 12.27
N VAL A 40 -5.23 3.13 12.06
CA VAL A 40 -6.01 3.37 10.84
C VAL A 40 -6.69 4.74 10.99
N TYR A 41 -6.69 5.53 9.91
CA TYR A 41 -7.34 6.83 9.89
C TYR A 41 -8.07 7.04 8.58
N GLU A 42 -9.02 7.97 8.58
CA GLU A 42 -9.90 8.21 7.43
C GLU A 42 -9.57 9.56 6.79
N THR A 43 -9.53 9.61 5.45
CA THR A 43 -9.29 10.85 4.70
C THR A 43 -10.29 10.96 3.56
N GLU A 44 -10.57 12.22 3.16
CA GLU A 44 -11.42 12.50 2.01
C GLU A 44 -10.74 12.05 0.71
N PRO A 45 -11.55 11.63 -0.30
CA PRO A 45 -10.98 11.25 -1.59
C PRO A 45 -10.34 12.45 -2.28
N TRP A 46 -9.27 12.17 -3.02
CA TRP A 46 -8.48 13.17 -3.70
C TRP A 46 -8.66 13.04 -5.22
N GLY A 47 -8.96 14.14 -5.89
CA GLY A 47 -9.17 14.18 -7.33
C GLY A 47 -10.61 13.91 -7.73
N TYR A 48 -11.05 12.65 -7.71
CA TYR A 48 -12.43 12.27 -7.99
C TYR A 48 -13.21 12.24 -6.67
N GLU A 49 -13.98 13.29 -6.42
CA GLU A 49 -14.64 13.49 -5.12
C GLU A 49 -15.92 12.68 -4.92
N ASP A 50 -16.53 12.18 -5.99
CA ASP A 50 -17.76 11.41 -5.92
C ASP A 50 -17.45 9.94 -5.63
N GLN A 51 -16.84 9.69 -4.46
CA GLN A 51 -16.47 8.35 -4.01
C GLN A 51 -16.33 8.34 -2.49
N PRO A 52 -16.39 7.16 -1.86
CA PRO A 52 -16.22 7.07 -0.40
C PRO A 52 -14.86 7.54 0.07
N ASP A 53 -14.78 7.92 1.34
CA ASP A 53 -13.53 8.28 1.98
C ASP A 53 -12.59 7.08 2.06
N PHE A 54 -11.29 7.36 2.07
CA PHE A 54 -10.28 6.34 2.25
C PHE A 54 -10.07 6.00 3.72
N LEU A 55 -9.89 4.72 4.02
CA LEU A 55 -9.19 4.31 5.22
C LEU A 55 -7.73 4.15 4.86
N ASN A 56 -6.85 4.69 5.70
CA ASN A 56 -5.42 4.71 5.46
C ASN A 56 -4.66 4.15 6.64
N GLN A 57 -3.49 3.58 6.35
CA GLN A 57 -2.58 3.09 7.37
C GLN A 57 -1.16 3.18 6.82
N VAL A 58 -0.20 3.50 7.68
CA VAL A 58 1.22 3.48 7.33
C VAL A 58 1.87 2.39 8.16
N VAL A 59 2.76 1.61 7.54
CA VAL A 59 3.49 0.58 8.26
C VAL A 59 4.98 0.77 8.08
N LYS A 60 5.70 0.57 9.19
CA LYS A 60 7.15 0.43 9.17
C LYS A 60 7.44 -1.05 8.99
N ALA A 61 8.28 -1.38 8.02
CA ALA A 61 8.57 -2.77 7.70
C ALA A 61 10.03 -2.91 7.29
N LYS A 62 10.48 -4.15 7.11
CA LYS A 62 11.80 -4.41 6.56
C LYS A 62 11.71 -5.44 5.45
N THR A 63 12.62 -5.33 4.48
CA THR A 63 12.63 -6.21 3.32
C THR A 63 14.03 -6.31 2.75
N SER A 64 14.33 -7.45 2.11
CA SER A 64 15.54 -7.60 1.31
C SER A 64 15.30 -7.39 -0.18
N LEU A 65 14.05 -7.07 -0.56
CA LEU A 65 13.74 -6.76 -1.95
C LEU A 65 14.34 -5.42 -2.36
N SER A 66 14.75 -5.30 -3.62
CA SER A 66 15.14 -4.00 -4.17
C SER A 66 13.90 -3.11 -4.32
N PRO A 67 14.06 -1.79 -4.56
CA PRO A 67 12.88 -0.93 -4.76
C PRO A 67 11.96 -1.43 -5.87
N ARG A 68 12.51 -1.89 -6.99
CA ARG A 68 11.71 -2.39 -8.10
C ARG A 68 10.99 -3.69 -7.75
N GLU A 69 11.72 -4.61 -7.10
CA GLU A 69 11.13 -5.87 -6.65
C GLU A 69 10.01 -5.63 -5.64
N LEU A 70 10.21 -4.67 -4.73
CA LEU A 70 9.20 -4.33 -3.74
C LEU A 70 7.96 -3.76 -4.42
N LEU A 71 8.13 -2.85 -5.39
CA LEU A 71 7.01 -2.30 -6.14
C LEU A 71 6.21 -3.41 -6.84
N ASP A 72 6.91 -4.33 -7.52
CA ASP A 72 6.25 -5.44 -8.20
C ASP A 72 5.51 -6.34 -7.23
N TYR A 73 6.09 -6.57 -6.05
CA TYR A 73 5.46 -7.38 -5.00
C TYR A 73 4.17 -6.73 -4.51
N LEU A 74 4.19 -5.43 -4.24
CA LEU A 74 3.02 -4.70 -3.78
C LEU A 74 1.93 -4.66 -4.85
N GLN A 75 2.29 -4.46 -6.11
CA GLN A 75 1.33 -4.47 -7.20
C GLN A 75 0.69 -5.85 -7.37
N GLY A 76 1.44 -6.92 -7.14
CA GLY A 76 0.91 -8.28 -7.13
C GLY A 76 -0.15 -8.46 -6.05
N ILE A 77 0.09 -7.93 -4.85
CA ILE A 77 -0.88 -7.97 -3.75
C ILE A 77 -2.15 -7.20 -4.15
N GLU A 78 -2.00 -6.01 -4.73
CA GLU A 78 -3.15 -5.23 -5.17
C GLU A 78 -4.01 -6.01 -6.16
N GLN A 79 -3.39 -6.66 -7.13
CA GLN A 79 -4.10 -7.46 -8.14
C GLN A 79 -4.79 -8.66 -7.51
N ASP A 80 -4.13 -9.34 -6.58
CA ASP A 80 -4.68 -10.49 -5.89
C ASP A 80 -5.92 -10.13 -5.06
N LEU A 81 -5.95 -8.91 -4.53
CA LEU A 81 -7.08 -8.43 -3.74
C LEU A 81 -8.18 -7.81 -4.59
N GLY A 82 -7.99 -7.77 -5.91
CA GLY A 82 -9.04 -7.38 -6.84
C GLY A 82 -9.00 -5.95 -7.35
N ARG A 83 -7.88 -5.24 -7.16
CA ARG A 83 -7.77 -3.88 -7.70
C ARG A 83 -7.80 -3.91 -9.22
N LYS A 84 -8.63 -3.04 -9.80
CA LYS A 84 -8.70 -2.83 -11.25
C LYS A 84 -8.45 -1.36 -11.55
N ARG A 85 -7.60 -1.08 -12.52
CA ARG A 85 -7.34 0.29 -12.96
C ARG A 85 -8.37 0.64 -14.04
N THR A 86 -9.25 1.60 -13.75
CA THR A 86 -10.27 2.05 -14.68
C THR A 86 -10.01 3.47 -15.14
N PHE A 87 -9.82 4.41 -14.22
CA PHE A 87 -9.46 5.79 -14.56
C PHE A 87 -8.67 6.39 -13.39
N ARG A 88 -7.99 7.50 -13.65
CA ARG A 88 -7.16 8.16 -12.64
C ARG A 88 -7.99 8.58 -11.43
N ASN A 89 -7.48 8.30 -10.23
CA ASN A 89 -8.14 8.59 -8.95
C ASN A 89 -9.49 7.88 -8.78
N ALA A 90 -9.73 6.79 -9.52
CA ALA A 90 -10.92 5.97 -9.36
C ALA A 90 -10.96 5.29 -7.99
N PRO A 91 -12.15 4.89 -7.51
CA PRO A 91 -12.25 4.09 -6.28
C PRO A 91 -11.37 2.84 -6.34
N ARG A 92 -10.75 2.49 -5.22
CA ARG A 92 -9.81 1.38 -5.14
C ARG A 92 -10.11 0.49 -3.95
N VAL A 93 -10.12 -0.84 -4.18
CA VAL A 93 -10.24 -1.79 -3.08
C VAL A 93 -8.99 -1.73 -2.20
N ILE A 94 -7.82 -1.53 -2.79
CA ILE A 94 -6.56 -1.42 -2.07
C ILE A 94 -5.55 -0.63 -2.89
N ASP A 95 -4.77 0.19 -2.20
CA ASP A 95 -3.71 1.00 -2.79
C ASP A 95 -2.49 0.84 -1.89
N LEU A 96 -1.36 0.44 -2.45
CA LEU A 96 -0.13 0.19 -1.70
C LEU A 96 1.00 1.00 -2.32
N ASP A 97 1.62 1.87 -1.52
CA ASP A 97 2.67 2.77 -1.98
C ASP A 97 3.91 2.67 -1.12
N ILE A 98 5.08 2.85 -1.73
CA ILE A 98 6.34 2.96 -1.01
C ILE A 98 6.58 4.44 -0.71
N LEU A 99 6.62 4.80 0.57
CA LEU A 99 6.92 6.17 0.99
C LEU A 99 8.41 6.40 1.12
N TYR A 100 9.10 5.46 1.78
CA TYR A 100 10.54 5.52 1.99
C TYR A 100 11.15 4.14 1.82
N TYR A 101 12.32 4.10 1.23
CA TYR A 101 13.13 2.89 1.09
C TYR A 101 14.50 3.22 1.70
N GLY A 102 14.73 2.72 2.90
CA GLY A 102 15.83 3.19 3.71
C GLY A 102 15.63 4.66 4.03
N ASP A 103 16.61 5.49 3.70
CA ASP A 103 16.52 6.94 3.87
C ASP A 103 16.20 7.67 2.55
N GLN A 104 15.75 6.94 1.53
CA GLN A 104 15.38 7.49 0.24
C GLN A 104 13.87 7.62 0.11
N VAL A 105 13.42 8.77 -0.38
CA VAL A 105 12.03 8.94 -0.79
C VAL A 105 11.88 8.31 -2.17
N ILE A 106 10.92 7.37 -2.29
CA ILE A 106 10.70 6.62 -3.52
C ILE A 106 9.39 7.06 -4.15
N ASP A 107 9.45 7.44 -5.44
CA ASP A 107 8.26 7.72 -6.23
C ASP A 107 8.27 6.81 -7.45
N LEU A 108 7.85 5.56 -7.24
CA LEU A 108 7.76 4.56 -8.32
C LEU A 108 6.35 4.43 -8.88
N GLU A 109 5.43 5.24 -8.40
CA GLU A 109 4.02 5.16 -8.76
C GLU A 109 3.78 5.33 -10.25
N CYS A 110 4.59 6.15 -10.89
CA CYS A 110 4.45 6.49 -12.30
C CYS A 110 5.19 5.53 -13.24
N LEU A 111 5.84 4.52 -12.72
CA LEU A 111 6.61 3.57 -13.54
C LEU A 111 5.75 2.52 -14.21
#